data_1abac587d90d2762b8bdffe7c774791a
#
_entry.id   1abac587d90d2762b8bdffe7c774791a
#
_cell.length_a   1.000
_cell.length_b   1.000
_cell.length_c   1.000
_cell.angle_alpha   90.00
_cell.angle_beta   90.00
_cell.angle_gamma   90.00
#
_symmetry.space_group_name_H-M   'P 1'
#
loop_
_entity.id
_entity.type
_entity.pdbx_description
1 polymer ?
#
loop_
_entity_poly.entity_id
_entity_poly.type
_entity_poly.pdbx_seq_one_letter_code
_entity_poly.pdbx_strand_id
1 'polypeptide(L)'
;WAHTDDNHAWVEAWADGHWYFFGACEPEPVLNLGWFNGPAYRGMLMHTKVFGKYNGPEEVMDVTDGYTEINVIDNYAPTAKATITIVDENGQLAAGADVEFKIYNYAEFYSVANKKADAEGKAFLSAGKGDMLVWATKDGKFGYSKVSFGKDNNVTITLDKKPGDIETVTLDVIPPVDGSIAACVTDEQKEANAKRLHEEDVIRNKYVGTFYTEEKAEALAKELGIDPLKTADFMIGSRGNW
;
A
#
# COMPACT_ATOMS: atom_id res chain seq x y z
N TRP A 1 -6.89 -2.95 -6.23
CA TRP A 1 -5.64 -3.18 -6.94
C TRP A 1 -5.09 -4.51 -6.43
N ALA A 2 -5.02 -5.49 -7.28
CA ALA A 2 -4.71 -6.87 -6.92
C ALA A 2 -3.63 -7.45 -7.83
N HIS A 3 -2.83 -6.58 -8.42
CA HIS A 3 -1.68 -6.98 -9.20
C HIS A 3 -0.42 -6.79 -8.37
N THR A 4 0.51 -7.69 -8.53
CA THR A 4 1.87 -7.58 -8.01
C THR A 4 2.72 -6.58 -8.79
N ASP A 5 2.22 -6.14 -9.95
CA ASP A 5 2.89 -5.13 -10.77
C ASP A 5 2.67 -3.73 -10.19
N ASP A 6 3.69 -2.91 -10.24
CA ASP A 6 3.65 -1.52 -9.82
C ASP A 6 2.70 -0.75 -10.76
N ASN A 7 1.57 -0.31 -10.25
CA ASN A 7 0.56 0.36 -11.06
C ASN A 7 0.24 1.78 -10.60
N HIS A 8 0.85 2.24 -9.52
CA HIS A 8 0.71 3.58 -9.01
C HIS A 8 2.00 4.04 -8.34
N ALA A 9 2.33 5.31 -8.50
CA ALA A 9 3.48 5.93 -7.86
C ALA A 9 3.06 7.20 -7.14
N TRP A 10 3.70 7.48 -6.02
CA TRP A 10 3.45 8.66 -5.20
C TRP A 10 4.74 9.18 -4.61
N VAL A 11 4.66 10.31 -3.93
CA VAL A 11 5.80 10.94 -3.27
C VAL A 11 5.64 10.83 -1.76
N GLU A 12 6.73 10.48 -1.10
CA GLU A 12 6.83 10.52 0.36
C GLU A 12 7.90 11.52 0.79
N ALA A 13 7.69 12.16 1.93
CA ALA A 13 8.69 13.00 2.57
C ALA A 13 8.93 12.55 4.00
N TRP A 14 10.19 12.55 4.38
CA TRP A 14 10.62 12.30 5.74
C TRP A 14 10.59 13.60 6.56
N ALA A 15 9.81 13.62 7.65
CA ALA A 15 9.78 14.72 8.60
C ALA A 15 9.47 14.18 10.01
N ASP A 16 10.06 14.80 11.03
CA ASP A 16 9.83 14.46 12.45
C ASP A 16 9.98 12.96 12.78
N GLY A 17 10.89 12.26 12.08
CA GLY A 17 11.15 10.84 12.32
C GLY A 17 10.13 9.89 11.70
N HIS A 18 9.34 10.36 10.74
CA HIS A 18 8.29 9.59 10.06
C HIS A 18 8.21 9.93 8.57
N TRP A 19 7.77 8.96 7.75
CA TRP A 19 7.44 9.15 6.35
C TRP A 19 5.99 9.61 6.21
N TYR A 20 5.77 10.61 5.37
CA TYR A 20 4.46 11.14 5.04
C TYR A 20 4.19 11.04 3.55
N PHE A 21 3.00 10.57 3.20
CA PHE A 21 2.50 10.57 1.84
C PHE A 21 2.08 11.98 1.41
N PHE A 22 2.42 12.32 0.18
CA PHE A 22 1.93 13.50 -0.52
C PHE A 22 1.19 13.08 -1.77
N GLY A 23 -0.10 13.35 -1.83
CA GLY A 23 -0.87 13.26 -3.06
C GLY A 23 -0.55 14.46 -3.95
N ALA A 24 0.25 14.26 -4.98
CA ALA A 24 0.55 15.33 -5.94
C ALA A 24 -0.66 15.71 -6.80
N CYS A 25 -1.52 14.74 -7.11
CA CYS A 25 -2.69 14.90 -7.98
C CYS A 25 -4.01 14.93 -7.21
N GLU A 26 -4.04 14.41 -6.00
CA GLU A 26 -5.23 14.22 -5.17
C GLU A 26 -4.93 14.73 -3.75
N PRO A 27 -4.85 16.06 -3.56
CA PRO A 27 -4.52 16.61 -2.25
C PRO A 27 -5.64 16.33 -1.25
N GLU A 28 -5.26 15.77 -0.12
CA GLU A 28 -6.15 15.52 1.01
C GLU A 28 -5.86 16.50 2.16
N PRO A 29 -6.83 16.74 3.05
CA PRO A 29 -6.67 17.72 4.13
C PRO A 29 -5.64 17.32 5.20
N VAL A 30 -5.28 16.05 5.22
CA VAL A 30 -4.36 15.47 6.21
C VAL A 30 -3.34 14.61 5.49
N LEU A 31 -2.08 14.68 5.91
CA LEU A 31 -1.03 13.79 5.41
C LEU A 31 -1.37 12.32 5.68
N ASN A 32 -0.88 11.43 4.86
CA ASN A 32 -1.16 9.98 4.90
C ASN A 32 -2.63 9.61 4.68
N LEU A 33 -3.42 10.48 4.10
CA LEU A 33 -4.78 10.17 3.67
C LEU A 33 -4.89 10.15 2.15
N GLY A 34 -5.70 9.23 1.67
CA GLY A 34 -6.02 9.08 0.26
C GLY A 34 -7.01 7.94 0.05
N TRP A 35 -7.44 7.76 -1.19
CA TRP A 35 -8.35 6.68 -1.58
C TRP A 35 -7.84 5.29 -1.18
N PHE A 36 -6.53 5.11 -1.09
CA PHE A 36 -5.87 3.83 -0.78
C PHE A 36 -6.02 3.39 0.68
N ASN A 37 -6.36 4.28 1.64
CA ASN A 37 -6.46 3.90 3.06
C ASN A 37 -7.48 2.77 3.28
N GLY A 38 -8.61 2.83 2.60
CA GLY A 38 -9.61 1.76 2.67
C GLY A 38 -9.10 0.41 2.15
N PRO A 39 -8.58 0.34 0.91
CA PRO A 39 -7.94 -0.86 0.39
C PRO A 39 -6.76 -1.35 1.24
N ALA A 40 -5.88 -0.46 1.71
CA ALA A 40 -4.75 -0.81 2.57
C ALA A 40 -5.20 -1.43 3.90
N TYR A 41 -6.23 -0.87 4.51
CA TYR A 41 -6.83 -1.43 5.73
C TYR A 41 -7.34 -2.88 5.52
N ARG A 42 -7.68 -3.27 4.28
CA ARG A 42 -8.28 -4.57 3.96
C ARG A 42 -7.35 -5.53 3.22
N GLY A 43 -6.07 -5.30 3.26
CA GLY A 43 -5.09 -6.24 2.72
C GLY A 43 -4.41 -5.82 1.42
N MET A 44 -4.69 -4.64 0.84
CA MET A 44 -3.81 -4.10 -0.19
C MET A 44 -2.44 -3.85 0.40
N LEU A 45 -1.41 -4.31 -0.26
CA LEU A 45 -0.04 -4.06 0.16
C LEU A 45 0.43 -2.70 -0.35
N MET A 46 1.05 -1.93 0.53
CA MET A 46 1.79 -0.72 0.20
C MET A 46 3.28 -1.04 0.33
N HIS A 47 4.02 -0.95 -0.75
CA HIS A 47 5.44 -1.28 -0.78
C HIS A 47 6.21 -0.26 -1.62
N THR A 48 7.50 -0.13 -1.35
CA THR A 48 8.38 0.78 -2.09
C THR A 48 9.74 0.17 -2.36
N LYS A 49 10.39 0.65 -3.40
CA LYS A 49 11.73 0.24 -3.81
C LYS A 49 12.76 1.23 -3.31
N VAL A 50 13.67 0.76 -2.48
CA VAL A 50 14.82 1.53 -2.01
C VAL A 50 16.04 1.15 -2.82
N PHE A 51 16.57 2.09 -3.60
CA PHE A 51 17.77 1.85 -4.41
C PHE A 51 19.02 1.85 -3.54
N GLY A 52 19.81 0.79 -3.65
CA GLY A 52 21.00 0.56 -2.83
C GLY A 52 20.74 -0.35 -1.62
N LYS A 53 21.61 -0.26 -0.60
CA LYS A 53 21.48 -1.06 0.61
C LYS A 53 20.44 -0.44 1.54
N TYR A 54 19.49 -1.25 1.96
CA TYR A 54 18.53 -0.91 2.97
C TYR A 54 18.96 -1.49 4.33
N ASN A 55 18.89 -0.66 5.38
CA ASN A 55 19.21 -1.04 6.76
C ASN A 55 18.15 -0.50 7.75
N GLY A 56 16.98 -0.12 7.25
CA GLY A 56 15.87 0.37 8.07
C GLY A 56 15.11 -0.75 8.79
N PRO A 57 14.12 -0.38 9.61
CA PRO A 57 13.35 -1.32 10.42
C PRO A 57 12.18 -1.98 9.68
N GLU A 58 11.83 -1.49 8.48
CA GLU A 58 10.65 -1.97 7.75
C GLU A 58 10.86 -3.42 7.26
N GLU A 59 9.77 -4.12 7.10
CA GLU A 59 9.78 -5.48 6.61
C GLU A 59 10.31 -5.56 5.18
N VAL A 60 11.39 -6.31 4.97
CA VAL A 60 11.93 -6.56 3.63
C VAL A 60 11.04 -7.56 2.91
N MET A 61 10.58 -7.18 1.71
CA MET A 61 9.75 -8.02 0.84
C MET A 61 10.59 -8.79 -0.16
N ASP A 62 11.52 -8.11 -0.82
CA ASP A 62 12.43 -8.69 -1.80
C ASP A 62 13.76 -7.94 -1.85
N VAL A 63 14.81 -8.62 -2.31
CA VAL A 63 16.14 -8.05 -2.51
C VAL A 63 16.63 -8.43 -3.89
N THR A 64 16.90 -7.44 -4.72
CA THR A 64 17.48 -7.59 -6.05
C THR A 64 18.88 -6.94 -6.10
N ASP A 65 19.57 -7.08 -7.22
CA ASP A 65 20.86 -6.42 -7.44
C ASP A 65 20.74 -4.87 -7.48
N GLY A 66 19.57 -4.36 -7.79
CA GLY A 66 19.33 -2.91 -7.99
C GLY A 66 18.58 -2.22 -6.86
N TYR A 67 17.78 -2.93 -6.11
CA TYR A 67 16.95 -2.37 -5.05
C TYR A 67 16.57 -3.40 -3.97
N THR A 68 16.17 -2.88 -2.83
CA THR A 68 15.45 -3.62 -1.80
C THR A 68 13.99 -3.15 -1.78
N GLU A 69 13.05 -4.08 -1.87
CA GLU A 69 11.64 -3.78 -1.73
C GLU A 69 11.22 -3.93 -0.27
N ILE A 70 10.58 -2.91 0.28
CA ILE A 70 10.16 -2.87 1.69
C ILE A 70 8.65 -2.64 1.79
N ASN A 71 8.06 -3.17 2.85
CA ASN A 71 6.67 -2.99 3.19
C ASN A 71 6.50 -1.71 4.01
N VAL A 72 5.75 -0.76 3.48
CA VAL A 72 5.49 0.55 4.11
C VAL A 72 4.03 0.72 4.54
N ILE A 73 3.26 -0.37 4.55
CA ILE A 73 1.82 -0.35 4.84
C ILE A 73 1.49 0.30 6.20
N ASP A 74 2.38 0.18 7.19
CA ASP A 74 2.19 0.74 8.52
C ASP A 74 2.07 2.28 8.52
N ASN A 75 2.58 2.95 7.48
CA ASN A 75 2.43 4.39 7.31
C ASN A 75 1.02 4.80 6.87
N TYR A 76 0.22 3.87 6.36
CA TYR A 76 -1.04 4.17 5.66
C TYR A 76 -2.28 3.59 6.31
N ALA A 77 -2.14 2.51 7.07
CA ALA A 77 -3.27 1.84 7.69
C ALA A 77 -2.86 1.13 8.99
N PRO A 78 -3.80 0.93 9.92
CA PRO A 78 -3.59 0.02 11.03
C PRO A 78 -3.38 -1.40 10.52
N THR A 79 -2.25 -1.99 10.85
CA THR A 79 -1.86 -3.33 10.42
C THR A 79 -1.91 -4.36 11.54
N ALA A 80 -1.76 -5.60 11.14
CA ALA A 80 -1.47 -6.72 12.01
C ALA A 80 -0.44 -7.62 11.34
N LYS A 81 0.40 -8.25 12.15
CA LYS A 81 1.38 -9.22 11.67
C LYS A 81 0.82 -10.64 11.83
N ALA A 82 0.79 -11.38 10.73
CA ALA A 82 0.51 -12.81 10.74
C ALA A 82 1.80 -13.59 10.52
N THR A 83 2.04 -14.61 11.33
CA THR A 83 3.16 -15.55 11.20
C THR A 83 2.61 -16.91 10.81
N ILE A 84 3.10 -17.43 9.70
CA ILE A 84 2.69 -18.72 9.13
C ILE A 84 3.81 -19.73 9.37
N THR A 85 3.51 -20.80 10.06
CA THR A 85 4.41 -21.93 10.21
C THR A 85 4.06 -23.00 9.21
N ILE A 86 4.99 -23.42 8.39
CA ILE A 86 4.80 -24.45 7.37
C ILE A 86 5.42 -25.75 7.86
N VAL A 87 4.63 -26.81 7.80
CA VAL A 87 5.06 -28.16 8.14
C VAL A 87 4.74 -29.15 7.02
N ASP A 88 5.49 -30.23 6.94
CA ASP A 88 5.16 -31.35 6.06
C ASP A 88 4.03 -32.22 6.64
N GLU A 89 3.64 -33.27 5.94
CA GLU A 89 2.63 -34.23 6.36
C GLU A 89 2.93 -34.98 7.65
N ASN A 90 4.20 -34.98 8.08
CA ASN A 90 4.69 -35.62 9.30
C ASN A 90 4.81 -34.60 10.47
N GLY A 91 4.46 -33.33 10.22
CA GLY A 91 4.59 -32.26 11.19
C GLY A 91 6.01 -31.70 11.33
N GLN A 92 6.92 -32.02 10.41
CA GLN A 92 8.27 -31.46 10.41
C GLN A 92 8.30 -30.09 9.73
N LEU A 93 9.12 -29.18 10.25
CA LEU A 93 9.25 -27.83 9.72
C LEU A 93 9.74 -27.83 8.28
N ALA A 94 9.02 -27.12 7.42
CA ALA A 94 9.28 -27.06 5.98
C ALA A 94 10.08 -25.79 5.60
N ALA A 95 11.31 -25.69 6.10
CA ALA A 95 12.20 -24.57 5.76
C ALA A 95 12.37 -24.42 4.25
N GLY A 96 12.36 -23.17 3.75
CA GLY A 96 12.49 -22.86 2.34
C GLY A 96 11.23 -23.10 1.49
N ALA A 97 10.08 -23.44 2.10
CA ALA A 97 8.81 -23.51 1.39
C ALA A 97 8.46 -22.14 0.79
N ASP A 98 7.91 -22.13 -0.42
CA ASP A 98 7.34 -20.93 -1.01
C ASP A 98 5.99 -20.64 -0.38
N VAL A 99 5.76 -19.38 0.00
CA VAL A 99 4.54 -18.94 0.69
C VAL A 99 3.99 -17.71 -0.01
N GLU A 100 2.79 -17.83 -0.55
CA GLU A 100 2.08 -16.76 -1.24
C GLU A 100 0.95 -16.25 -0.36
N PHE A 101 0.89 -14.96 -0.13
CA PHE A 101 -0.22 -14.27 0.50
C PHE A 101 -1.12 -13.71 -0.58
N LYS A 102 -2.37 -14.20 -0.66
CA LYS A 102 -3.28 -13.90 -1.77
C LYS A 102 -4.54 -13.21 -1.27
N ILE A 103 -4.96 -12.18 -1.99
CA ILE A 103 -6.29 -11.57 -1.85
C ILE A 103 -7.23 -12.04 -2.95
N TYR A 104 -8.53 -12.09 -2.64
CA TYR A 104 -9.55 -12.35 -3.64
C TYR A 104 -10.08 -11.03 -4.21
N ASN A 105 -9.94 -10.85 -5.52
CA ASN A 105 -10.40 -9.65 -6.20
C ASN A 105 -10.73 -9.98 -7.67
N TYR A 106 -11.78 -9.39 -8.23
CA TYR A 106 -12.24 -9.64 -9.60
C TYR A 106 -12.39 -11.13 -9.95
N ALA A 107 -12.96 -11.91 -9.03
CA ALA A 107 -13.18 -13.35 -9.16
C ALA A 107 -11.90 -14.22 -9.25
N GLU A 108 -10.75 -13.68 -8.87
CA GLU A 108 -9.46 -14.38 -8.86
C GLU A 108 -8.68 -14.15 -7.56
N PHE A 109 -7.73 -15.04 -7.28
CA PHE A 109 -6.77 -14.87 -6.21
C PHE A 109 -5.47 -14.28 -6.76
N TYR A 110 -5.09 -13.11 -6.24
CA TYR A 110 -3.85 -12.44 -6.61
C TYR A 110 -2.87 -12.49 -5.46
N SER A 111 -1.62 -12.88 -5.74
CA SER A 111 -0.54 -12.83 -4.78
C SER A 111 -0.12 -11.38 -4.55
N VAL A 112 -0.21 -10.92 -3.31
CA VAL A 112 0.24 -9.59 -2.90
C VAL A 112 1.63 -9.64 -2.27
N ALA A 113 2.05 -10.81 -1.79
CA ALA A 113 3.38 -11.03 -1.24
C ALA A 113 3.83 -12.47 -1.46
N ASN A 114 5.08 -12.64 -1.86
CA ASN A 114 5.74 -13.93 -2.04
C ASN A 114 6.90 -13.99 -1.07
N LYS A 115 6.90 -14.97 -0.19
CA LYS A 115 7.90 -15.18 0.84
C LYS A 115 8.48 -16.59 0.75
N LYS A 116 9.65 -16.77 1.36
CA LYS A 116 10.18 -18.10 1.66
C LYS A 116 10.18 -18.33 3.16
N ALA A 117 9.76 -19.53 3.56
CA ALA A 117 9.85 -19.92 4.96
C ALA A 117 11.32 -19.96 5.40
N ASP A 118 11.61 -19.41 6.55
CA ASP A 118 12.94 -19.40 7.18
C ASP A 118 13.38 -20.80 7.66
N ALA A 119 14.50 -20.85 8.37
CA ALA A 119 15.04 -22.10 8.91
C ALA A 119 14.10 -22.77 9.93
N GLU A 120 13.26 -22.01 10.58
CA GLU A 120 12.21 -22.45 11.51
C GLU A 120 10.89 -22.77 10.81
N GLY A 121 10.87 -22.81 9.47
CA GLY A 121 9.68 -23.07 8.66
C GLY A 121 8.65 -21.95 8.72
N LYS A 122 9.06 -20.72 9.02
CA LYS A 122 8.16 -19.60 9.23
C LYS A 122 8.26 -18.55 8.12
N ALA A 123 7.12 -18.02 7.73
CA ALA A 123 7.00 -16.80 6.94
C ALA A 123 6.05 -15.85 7.64
N PHE A 124 6.22 -14.54 7.44
CA PHE A 124 5.32 -13.56 8.01
C PHE A 124 5.03 -12.43 7.03
N LEU A 125 3.93 -11.75 7.27
CA LEU A 125 3.55 -10.53 6.57
C LEU A 125 2.84 -9.59 7.55
N SER A 126 3.16 -8.31 7.46
CA SER A 126 2.36 -7.23 8.06
C SER A 126 1.41 -6.69 6.99
N ALA A 127 0.12 -6.66 7.28
CA ALA A 127 -0.89 -6.19 6.34
C ALA A 127 -2.08 -5.56 7.06
N GLY A 128 -2.96 -4.90 6.32
CA GLY A 128 -4.25 -4.43 6.82
C GLY A 128 -5.11 -5.60 7.32
N LYS A 129 -6.09 -5.29 8.15
CA LYS A 129 -6.94 -6.28 8.87
C LYS A 129 -8.01 -6.92 7.95
N GLY A 130 -7.57 -7.46 6.85
CA GLY A 130 -8.40 -8.20 5.90
C GLY A 130 -8.18 -9.71 5.96
N ASP A 131 -8.95 -10.43 5.16
CA ASP A 131 -8.77 -11.87 4.97
C ASP A 131 -7.89 -12.13 3.77
N MET A 132 -6.92 -13.03 3.92
CA MET A 132 -6.07 -13.54 2.85
C MET A 132 -6.15 -15.06 2.78
N LEU A 133 -6.00 -15.60 1.58
CA LEU A 133 -5.66 -16.99 1.38
C LEU A 133 -4.14 -17.10 1.37
N VAL A 134 -3.57 -17.81 2.34
CA VAL A 134 -2.15 -18.10 2.35
C VAL A 134 -1.92 -19.49 1.79
N TRP A 135 -1.10 -19.56 0.73
CA TRP A 135 -0.79 -20.77 -0.01
C TRP A 135 0.68 -21.10 0.13
N ALA A 136 0.99 -22.31 0.56
CA ALA A 136 2.37 -22.78 0.71
C ALA A 136 2.65 -23.96 -0.20
N THR A 137 3.86 -23.99 -0.80
CA THR A 137 4.31 -25.09 -1.66
C THR A 137 5.73 -25.50 -1.34
N LYS A 138 6.00 -26.80 -1.41
CA LYS A 138 7.34 -27.38 -1.35
C LYS A 138 7.33 -28.81 -1.88
N ASP A 139 8.37 -29.19 -2.63
CA ASP A 139 8.62 -30.54 -3.09
C ASP A 139 7.40 -31.20 -3.79
N GLY A 140 6.66 -30.39 -4.57
CA GLY A 140 5.48 -30.86 -5.31
C GLY A 140 4.23 -31.07 -4.45
N LYS A 141 4.25 -30.68 -3.19
CA LYS A 141 3.09 -30.64 -2.29
C LYS A 141 2.67 -29.21 -2.01
N PHE A 142 1.42 -29.02 -1.65
CA PHE A 142 0.90 -27.75 -1.20
C PHE A 142 0.01 -27.88 0.03
N GLY A 143 -0.23 -26.75 0.64
CA GLY A 143 -1.21 -26.55 1.69
C GLY A 143 -1.68 -25.11 1.70
N TYR A 144 -2.81 -24.82 2.30
CA TYR A 144 -3.32 -23.46 2.39
C TYR A 144 -4.13 -23.23 3.66
N SER A 145 -4.31 -21.98 4.00
CA SER A 145 -5.23 -21.56 5.06
C SER A 145 -5.80 -20.17 4.75
N LYS A 146 -7.05 -19.94 5.13
CA LYS A 146 -7.55 -18.58 5.29
C LYS A 146 -6.91 -17.98 6.54
N VAL A 147 -6.41 -16.75 6.43
CA VAL A 147 -5.82 -15.99 7.52
C VAL A 147 -6.51 -14.65 7.64
N SER A 148 -7.11 -14.39 8.77
CA SER A 148 -7.77 -13.12 9.09
C SER A 148 -6.79 -12.24 9.88
N PHE A 149 -6.14 -11.28 9.23
CA PHE A 149 -5.17 -10.41 9.87
C PHE A 149 -5.79 -9.64 11.03
N GLY A 150 -5.12 -9.66 12.18
CA GLY A 150 -5.61 -9.08 13.43
C GLY A 150 -6.46 -10.01 14.29
N LYS A 151 -6.85 -11.18 13.73
CA LYS A 151 -7.49 -12.27 14.49
C LYS A 151 -6.57 -13.48 14.55
N ASP A 152 -6.05 -13.90 13.40
CA ASP A 152 -5.20 -15.09 13.25
C ASP A 152 -3.73 -14.67 13.14
N ASN A 153 -3.08 -14.41 14.27
CA ASN A 153 -1.69 -13.93 14.27
C ASN A 153 -0.66 -15.05 14.10
N ASN A 154 -1.04 -16.30 14.36
CA ASN A 154 -0.17 -17.48 14.19
C ASN A 154 -0.99 -18.62 13.59
N VAL A 155 -0.60 -19.06 12.41
CA VAL A 155 -1.31 -20.12 11.66
C VAL A 155 -0.29 -21.19 11.24
N THR A 156 -0.68 -22.46 11.31
CA THR A 156 0.11 -23.56 10.76
C THR A 156 -0.55 -24.10 9.50
N ILE A 157 0.26 -24.24 8.44
CA ILE A 157 -0.14 -24.84 7.17
C ILE A 157 0.63 -26.15 6.99
N THR A 158 -0.12 -27.23 6.74
CA THR A 158 0.46 -28.54 6.45
C THR A 158 0.50 -28.78 4.94
N LEU A 159 1.65 -29.20 4.44
CA LEU A 159 1.85 -29.56 3.03
C LEU A 159 1.44 -31.03 2.80
N ASP A 160 0.13 -31.28 2.77
CA ASP A 160 -0.46 -32.63 2.65
C ASP A 160 -1.21 -32.87 1.35
N LYS A 161 -1.34 -31.86 0.50
CA LYS A 161 -2.09 -31.91 -0.76
C LYS A 161 -1.15 -32.03 -1.96
N LYS A 162 -1.69 -32.60 -3.05
CA LYS A 162 -0.95 -32.78 -4.31
C LYS A 162 -1.60 -32.00 -5.44
N PRO A 163 -0.85 -31.59 -6.48
CA PRO A 163 -1.43 -30.98 -7.69
C PRO A 163 -2.57 -31.85 -8.24
N GLY A 164 -3.69 -31.19 -8.54
CA GLY A 164 -4.92 -31.86 -9.03
C GLY A 164 -5.97 -32.11 -7.95
N ASP A 165 -5.62 -32.01 -6.66
CA ASP A 165 -6.62 -32.00 -5.59
C ASP A 165 -7.47 -30.72 -5.71
N ILE A 166 -8.80 -30.89 -5.63
CA ILE A 166 -9.76 -29.78 -5.68
C ILE A 166 -10.32 -29.54 -4.29
N GLU A 167 -10.20 -28.31 -3.84
CA GLU A 167 -10.63 -27.87 -2.54
C GLU A 167 -11.63 -26.70 -2.64
N THR A 168 -12.54 -26.62 -1.71
CA THR A 168 -13.47 -25.50 -1.59
C THR A 168 -13.08 -24.65 -0.39
N VAL A 169 -12.82 -23.36 -0.62
CA VAL A 169 -12.52 -22.39 0.44
C VAL A 169 -13.66 -21.40 0.54
N THR A 170 -14.19 -21.23 1.75
CA THR A 170 -15.18 -20.18 2.03
C THR A 170 -14.46 -18.96 2.60
N LEU A 171 -14.56 -17.85 1.92
CA LEU A 171 -14.05 -16.56 2.39
C LEU A 171 -15.20 -15.69 2.87
N ASP A 172 -15.00 -15.07 4.02
CA ASP A 172 -15.85 -13.97 4.45
C ASP A 172 -15.40 -12.71 3.69
N VAL A 173 -16.11 -12.42 2.61
CA VAL A 173 -15.91 -11.16 1.89
C VAL A 173 -16.52 -10.06 2.76
N ILE A 174 -15.67 -9.32 3.46
CA ILE A 174 -16.08 -8.13 4.19
C ILE A 174 -16.31 -7.03 3.15
N PRO A 175 -17.56 -6.57 2.94
CA PRO A 175 -17.81 -5.46 2.03
C PRO A 175 -16.96 -4.25 2.41
N PRO A 176 -16.55 -3.42 1.47
CA PRO A 176 -15.91 -2.15 1.77
C PRO A 176 -16.76 -1.38 2.79
N VAL A 177 -16.19 -1.07 3.94
CA VAL A 177 -16.79 -0.07 4.82
C VAL A 177 -16.57 1.25 4.11
N ASP A 178 -17.67 1.80 3.61
CA ASP A 178 -17.64 3.13 3.02
C ASP A 178 -17.11 4.12 4.06
N GLY A 179 -16.17 4.98 3.67
CA GLY A 179 -15.74 6.08 4.52
C GLY A 179 -14.57 5.82 5.47
N SER A 180 -13.66 4.89 5.16
CA SER A 180 -12.42 4.77 5.94
C SER A 180 -11.60 6.08 5.99
N ILE A 181 -11.60 6.89 4.94
CA ILE A 181 -11.04 8.24 4.94
C ILE A 181 -11.90 9.18 5.79
N ALA A 182 -13.22 9.13 5.62
CA ALA A 182 -14.15 9.96 6.38
C ALA A 182 -14.08 9.75 7.90
N ALA A 183 -13.72 8.54 8.34
CA ALA A 183 -13.57 8.24 9.76
C ALA A 183 -12.28 8.82 10.37
N CYS A 184 -11.29 9.17 9.55
CA CYS A 184 -9.99 9.69 9.99
C CYS A 184 -9.90 11.21 9.93
N VAL A 185 -10.87 11.90 9.31
CA VAL A 185 -10.87 13.35 9.09
C VAL A 185 -12.10 13.96 9.74
N THR A 186 -11.90 14.97 10.59
CA THR A 186 -13.03 15.67 11.20
C THR A 186 -13.78 16.53 10.19
N ASP A 187 -15.03 16.85 10.48
CA ASP A 187 -15.83 17.69 9.58
C ASP A 187 -15.24 19.10 9.45
N GLU A 188 -14.65 19.64 10.51
CA GLU A 188 -13.91 20.90 10.48
C GLU A 188 -12.70 20.84 9.55
N GLN A 189 -11.96 19.72 9.55
CA GLN A 189 -10.84 19.53 8.63
C GLN A 189 -11.31 19.45 7.17
N LYS A 190 -12.43 18.75 6.91
CA LYS A 190 -13.02 18.68 5.57
C LYS A 190 -13.46 20.05 5.06
N GLU A 191 -14.16 20.83 5.91
CA GLU A 191 -14.61 22.18 5.57
C GLU A 191 -13.42 23.11 5.32
N ALA A 192 -12.42 23.10 6.21
CA ALA A 192 -11.22 23.92 6.06
C ALA A 192 -10.47 23.58 4.75
N ASN A 193 -10.35 22.30 4.41
CA ASN A 193 -9.72 21.87 3.18
C ASN A 193 -10.53 22.27 1.94
N ALA A 194 -11.84 22.05 1.96
CA ALA A 194 -12.71 22.46 0.85
C ALA A 194 -12.65 23.96 0.60
N LYS A 195 -12.61 24.76 1.66
CA LYS A 195 -12.44 26.21 1.55
C LYS A 195 -11.08 26.58 0.94
N ARG A 196 -9.99 25.98 1.43
CA ARG A 196 -8.63 26.20 0.91
C ARG A 196 -8.54 25.83 -0.58
N LEU A 197 -9.02 24.66 -0.96
CA LEU A 197 -9.01 24.20 -2.35
C LEU A 197 -9.82 25.13 -3.25
N HIS A 198 -10.96 25.61 -2.78
CA HIS A 198 -11.76 26.57 -3.52
C HIS A 198 -11.01 27.90 -3.73
N GLU A 199 -10.38 28.43 -2.70
CA GLU A 199 -9.57 29.65 -2.77
C GLU A 199 -8.39 29.47 -3.76
N GLU A 200 -7.69 28.34 -3.68
CA GLU A 200 -6.62 27.99 -4.61
C GLU A 200 -7.12 27.87 -6.05
N ASP A 201 -8.28 27.26 -6.26
CA ASP A 201 -8.88 27.11 -7.59
C ASP A 201 -9.30 28.46 -8.19
N VAL A 202 -9.82 29.36 -7.38
CA VAL A 202 -10.14 30.72 -7.83
C VAL A 202 -8.88 31.43 -8.33
N ILE A 203 -7.76 31.30 -7.62
CA ILE A 203 -6.49 31.89 -8.04
C ILE A 203 -5.95 31.18 -9.27
N ARG A 204 -5.91 29.85 -9.24
CA ARG A 204 -5.41 29.00 -10.33
C ARG A 204 -6.12 29.24 -11.64
N ASN A 205 -7.46 29.38 -11.61
CA ASN A 205 -8.26 29.58 -12.80
C ASN A 205 -8.00 30.90 -13.54
N LYS A 206 -7.37 31.87 -12.88
CA LYS A 206 -6.91 33.09 -13.56
C LYS A 206 -5.76 32.82 -14.54
N TYR A 207 -5.04 31.74 -14.33
CA TYR A 207 -3.82 31.38 -15.07
C TYR A 207 -3.97 30.14 -15.95
N VAL A 208 -5.06 29.40 -15.83
CA VAL A 208 -5.35 28.23 -16.69
C VAL A 208 -5.43 28.65 -18.15
N GLY A 209 -4.71 27.89 -18.99
CA GLY A 209 -4.66 28.16 -20.44
C GLY A 209 -3.71 29.30 -20.86
N THR A 210 -3.06 29.96 -19.91
CA THR A 210 -2.04 30.98 -20.24
C THR A 210 -0.68 30.32 -20.46
N PHE A 211 0.12 30.87 -21.39
CA PHE A 211 1.49 30.45 -21.53
C PHE A 211 2.30 30.85 -20.29
N TYR A 212 3.20 29.97 -19.87
CA TYR A 212 4.14 30.29 -18.81
C TYR A 212 5.05 31.43 -19.26
N THR A 213 5.19 32.44 -18.41
CA THR A 213 6.24 33.47 -18.47
C THR A 213 6.70 33.74 -17.05
N GLU A 214 7.93 34.19 -16.90
CA GLU A 214 8.51 34.57 -15.61
C GLU A 214 7.64 35.59 -14.87
N GLU A 215 7.17 36.61 -15.56
CA GLU A 215 6.30 37.64 -15.03
C GLU A 215 4.98 37.08 -14.46
N LYS A 216 4.39 36.08 -15.13
CA LYS A 216 3.16 35.42 -14.66
C LYS A 216 3.44 34.51 -13.46
N ALA A 217 4.57 33.84 -13.44
CA ALA A 217 4.98 33.03 -12.30
C ALA A 217 5.21 33.91 -11.06
N GLU A 218 5.89 35.05 -11.21
CA GLU A 218 6.11 36.00 -10.15
C GLU A 218 4.79 36.62 -9.64
N ALA A 219 3.88 36.96 -10.55
CA ALA A 219 2.58 37.49 -10.20
C ALA A 219 1.74 36.48 -9.38
N LEU A 220 1.73 35.21 -9.81
CA LEU A 220 1.05 34.14 -9.09
C LEU A 220 1.71 33.83 -7.76
N ALA A 221 3.05 33.80 -7.70
CA ALA A 221 3.79 33.59 -6.46
C ALA A 221 3.48 34.67 -5.43
N LYS A 222 3.40 35.91 -5.85
CA LYS A 222 3.03 37.04 -4.99
C LYS A 222 1.59 36.90 -4.47
N GLU A 223 0.66 36.50 -5.35
CA GLU A 223 -0.74 36.31 -4.99
C GLU A 223 -0.93 35.15 -3.99
N LEU A 224 -0.17 34.07 -4.15
CA LEU A 224 -0.21 32.90 -3.28
C LEU A 224 0.71 33.03 -2.05
N GLY A 225 1.62 34.01 -2.01
CA GLY A 225 2.60 34.15 -0.94
C GLY A 225 3.68 33.07 -0.92
N ILE A 226 4.02 32.52 -2.08
CA ILE A 226 4.99 31.42 -2.23
C ILE A 226 6.18 31.78 -3.10
N ASP A 227 7.19 30.91 -3.13
CA ASP A 227 8.41 31.05 -3.95
C ASP A 227 8.08 30.97 -5.46
N PRO A 228 8.59 31.85 -6.33
CA PRO A 228 8.38 31.80 -7.76
C PRO A 228 8.76 30.47 -8.42
N LEU A 229 9.82 29.79 -7.96
CA LEU A 229 10.22 28.48 -8.50
C LEU A 229 9.14 27.41 -8.25
N LYS A 230 8.56 27.38 -7.06
CA LYS A 230 7.44 26.48 -6.73
C LYS A 230 6.18 26.86 -7.52
N THR A 231 6.00 28.12 -7.83
CA THR A 231 4.88 28.58 -8.63
C THR A 231 4.98 28.13 -10.09
N ALA A 232 6.19 28.03 -10.63
CA ALA A 232 6.39 27.49 -11.97
C ALA A 232 5.91 26.04 -12.06
N ASP A 233 6.28 25.20 -11.12
CA ASP A 233 5.84 23.79 -11.04
C ASP A 233 4.31 23.70 -10.87
N PHE A 234 3.75 24.53 -10.01
CA PHE A 234 2.31 24.63 -9.82
C PHE A 234 1.56 24.99 -11.10
N MET A 235 2.05 25.94 -11.88
CA MET A 235 1.43 26.33 -13.16
C MET A 235 1.50 25.21 -14.20
N ILE A 236 2.56 24.43 -14.24
CA ILE A 236 2.70 23.26 -15.11
C ILE A 236 1.70 22.21 -14.70
N GLY A 237 1.64 21.89 -13.42
CA GLY A 237 0.72 20.93 -12.85
C GLY A 237 -0.76 21.28 -13.05
N SER A 238 -1.14 22.53 -12.93
CA SER A 238 -2.52 23.00 -13.10
C SER A 238 -3.07 22.90 -14.53
N ARG A 239 -2.23 22.59 -15.51
CA ARG A 239 -2.66 22.42 -16.91
C ARG A 239 -3.24 21.05 -17.25
N GLY A 240 -3.31 20.15 -16.30
CA GLY A 240 -3.97 18.85 -16.49
C GLY A 240 -3.33 17.93 -17.54
N ASN A 241 -2.07 18.11 -17.83
CA ASN A 241 -1.31 17.25 -18.74
C ASN A 241 -0.55 16.20 -17.94
N TRP A 242 -1.31 15.33 -17.28
CA TRP A 242 -0.81 14.17 -16.55
C TRP A 242 -1.22 12.89 -17.28
#